data_de7c679206a02548d9a5eb15418f865e
#
_entry.id   de7c679206a02548d9a5eb15418f865e
#
_cell.length_a   1.000
_cell.length_b   1.000
_cell.length_c   1.000
_cell.angle_alpha   90.00
_cell.angle_beta   90.00
_cell.angle_gamma   90.00
#
_symmetry.space_group_name_H-M   'P 1'
#
loop_
_entity.id
_entity.type
_entity.pdbx_description
1 polymer ?
#
loop_
_entity_poly.entity_id
_entity_poly.type
_entity_poly.pdbx_seq_one_letter_code
_entity_poly.pdbx_strand_id
1 'polypeptide(L)'
;MAPDHAQLGEFEQMVLLAVLQAGQERADAYGVNVHAELEARTKRRVARGAVYMTLDRLEKKGLLSSYLTDPTPERGGRAKRCYRVTKPAMTALRESRRALLRLWEGLVAGD
;
A
#
# COMPACT_ATOMS: atom_id res chain seq x y z
N MET A 1 -19.84 9.96 13.52
CA MET A 1 -18.49 10.11 13.89
C MET A 1 -17.55 9.52 12.82
N ALA A 2 -16.61 10.27 12.45
CA ALA A 2 -15.73 9.83 11.39
C ALA A 2 -14.83 8.69 11.88
N PRO A 3 -14.83 7.58 11.18
CA PRO A 3 -13.91 6.53 11.55
C PRO A 3 -12.47 6.97 11.39
N ASP A 4 -11.62 6.44 12.22
CA ASP A 4 -10.23 6.79 12.16
C ASP A 4 -9.57 6.39 10.87
N HIS A 5 -10.14 5.40 10.17
CA HIS A 5 -9.54 4.95 8.93
C HIS A 5 -9.54 6.02 7.85
N ALA A 6 -10.33 7.08 8.02
CA ALA A 6 -10.28 8.19 7.07
C ALA A 6 -9.03 9.03 7.24
N GLN A 7 -8.28 8.79 8.32
CA GLN A 7 -7.10 9.59 8.64
C GLN A 7 -5.84 8.78 8.38
N LEU A 8 -5.52 8.61 7.13
CA LEU A 8 -4.33 7.85 6.78
C LEU A 8 -3.09 8.73 6.87
N GLY A 9 -2.06 8.23 7.52
CA GLY A 9 -0.77 8.89 7.48
C GLY A 9 -0.13 8.75 6.11
N GLU A 10 0.86 9.59 5.85
CA GLU A 10 1.50 9.58 4.54
C GLU A 10 2.10 8.22 4.21
N PHE A 11 2.80 7.63 5.16
CA PHE A 11 3.44 6.35 4.88
C PHE A 11 2.43 5.24 4.67
N GLU A 12 1.33 5.28 5.42
CA GLU A 12 0.27 4.30 5.21
C GLU A 12 -0.32 4.40 3.82
N GLN A 13 -0.53 5.64 3.34
CA GLN A 13 -1.03 5.83 1.99
C GLN A 13 -0.04 5.30 0.96
N MET A 14 1.24 5.58 1.17
CA MET A 14 2.26 5.11 0.24
C MET A 14 2.31 3.60 0.17
N VAL A 15 2.18 2.93 1.31
CA VAL A 15 2.20 1.47 1.32
C VAL A 15 0.96 0.93 0.61
N LEU A 16 -0.22 1.50 0.87
CA LEU A 16 -1.43 1.05 0.18
C LEU A 16 -1.31 1.22 -1.33
N LEU A 17 -0.78 2.36 -1.77
CA LEU A 17 -0.61 2.60 -3.19
C LEU A 17 0.43 1.66 -3.80
N ALA A 18 1.49 1.34 -3.04
CA ALA A 18 2.49 0.40 -3.51
C ALA A 18 1.90 -1.01 -3.65
N VAL A 19 0.97 -1.38 -2.78
CA VAL A 19 0.27 -2.66 -2.92
C VAL A 19 -0.51 -2.69 -4.23
N LEU A 20 -1.22 -1.60 -4.53
CA LEU A 20 -1.95 -1.53 -5.79
C LEU A 20 -1.03 -1.63 -7.01
N GLN A 21 0.10 -0.93 -6.96
CA GLN A 21 1.04 -0.98 -8.08
C GLN A 21 1.65 -2.35 -8.24
N ALA A 22 2.05 -2.97 -7.13
CA ALA A 22 2.68 -4.28 -7.20
C ALA A 22 1.73 -5.34 -7.72
N GLY A 23 0.44 -5.17 -7.48
CA GLY A 23 -0.56 -6.15 -7.91
C GLY A 23 -1.10 -5.93 -9.31
N GLN A 24 -0.67 -4.91 -10.02
CA GLN A 24 -1.27 -4.58 -11.30
C GLN A 24 -0.89 -5.50 -12.44
N GLU A 25 0.34 -5.96 -12.45
CA GLU A 25 0.83 -6.70 -13.61
C GLU A 25 0.73 -8.19 -13.36
N ARG A 26 -0.47 -8.63 -13.05
CA ARG A 26 -0.78 -10.03 -12.76
C ARG A 26 0.12 -10.64 -11.72
N ALA A 27 0.78 -9.81 -10.98
CA ALA A 27 1.62 -10.27 -9.89
C ALA A 27 0.83 -10.20 -8.60
N ASP A 28 1.20 -11.05 -7.68
CA ASP A 28 0.69 -10.92 -6.32
C ASP A 28 1.49 -9.84 -5.61
N ALA A 29 0.82 -9.00 -4.82
CA ALA A 29 1.50 -8.00 -4.02
C ALA A 29 1.91 -8.61 -2.69
N TYR A 30 3.19 -8.64 -2.43
CA TYR A 30 3.71 -9.19 -1.17
C TYR A 30 4.85 -8.30 -0.70
N GLY A 31 5.31 -8.54 0.55
CA GLY A 31 6.22 -7.60 1.19
C GLY A 31 7.41 -7.17 0.34
N VAL A 32 8.04 -8.13 -0.34
CA VAL A 32 9.25 -7.81 -1.09
C VAL A 32 8.96 -6.89 -2.27
N ASN A 33 7.94 -7.22 -3.09
CA ASN A 33 7.71 -6.37 -4.25
C ASN A 33 6.99 -5.07 -3.90
N VAL A 34 6.23 -5.05 -2.80
CA VAL A 34 5.67 -3.80 -2.30
C VAL A 34 6.80 -2.85 -1.90
N HIS A 35 7.78 -3.36 -1.17
CA HIS A 35 8.94 -2.57 -0.78
C HIS A 35 9.67 -2.04 -2.00
N ALA A 36 9.89 -2.89 -3.00
CA ALA A 36 10.60 -2.49 -4.21
C ALA A 36 9.85 -1.39 -4.97
N GLU A 37 8.52 -1.52 -5.08
CA GLU A 37 7.72 -0.49 -5.74
C GLU A 37 7.80 0.83 -5.00
N LEU A 38 7.75 0.76 -3.67
CA LEU A 38 7.78 1.95 -2.87
C LEU A 38 9.09 2.73 -3.09
N GLU A 39 10.21 2.03 -3.02
CA GLU A 39 11.49 2.69 -3.21
C GLU A 39 11.67 3.21 -4.63
N ALA A 40 11.25 2.40 -5.61
CA ALA A 40 11.44 2.80 -7.00
C ALA A 40 10.63 4.05 -7.36
N ARG A 41 9.39 4.11 -6.88
CA ARG A 41 8.51 5.21 -7.28
C ARG A 41 8.73 6.47 -6.46
N THR A 42 9.09 6.34 -5.18
CA THR A 42 9.29 7.53 -4.36
C THR A 42 10.73 8.03 -4.41
N LYS A 43 11.64 7.21 -4.94
CA LYS A 43 13.06 7.53 -4.97
C LYS A 43 13.61 7.73 -3.56
N ARG A 44 13.05 7.00 -2.61
CA ARG A 44 13.48 7.07 -1.21
C ARG A 44 13.89 5.69 -0.75
N ARG A 45 14.84 5.67 0.17
CA ARG A 45 15.16 4.43 0.86
C ARG A 45 14.18 4.21 1.98
N VAL A 46 13.68 2.98 2.08
CA VAL A 46 12.67 2.64 3.07
C VAL A 46 13.07 1.33 3.74
N ALA A 47 13.04 1.32 5.06
CA ALA A 47 13.38 0.12 5.80
C ALA A 47 12.33 -0.97 5.56
N ARG A 48 12.78 -2.19 5.32
CA ARG A 48 11.86 -3.31 5.12
C ARG A 48 10.95 -3.51 6.32
N GLY A 49 11.53 -3.40 7.52
CA GLY A 49 10.71 -3.58 8.72
C GLY A 49 9.57 -2.59 8.79
N ALA A 50 9.80 -1.35 8.36
CA ALA A 50 8.75 -0.35 8.37
C ALA A 50 7.60 -0.74 7.42
N VAL A 51 7.94 -1.30 6.26
CA VAL A 51 6.92 -1.74 5.32
C VAL A 51 6.12 -2.90 5.92
N TYR A 52 6.82 -3.88 6.47
CA TYR A 52 6.13 -5.07 7.02
C TYR A 52 5.25 -4.72 8.19
N MET A 53 5.74 -3.85 9.08
CA MET A 53 4.92 -3.42 10.21
C MET A 53 3.69 -2.65 9.75
N THR A 54 3.85 -1.84 8.72
CA THR A 54 2.73 -1.07 8.21
C THR A 54 1.71 -1.95 7.50
N LEU A 55 2.18 -2.94 6.73
CA LEU A 55 1.26 -3.90 6.13
C LEU A 55 0.42 -4.60 7.20
N ASP A 56 1.07 -5.02 8.27
CA ASP A 56 0.38 -5.69 9.35
C ASP A 56 -0.63 -4.78 10.03
N ARG A 57 -0.24 -3.54 10.27
CA ARG A 57 -1.14 -2.56 10.89
C ARG A 57 -2.34 -2.27 10.01
N LEU A 58 -2.11 -2.12 8.70
CA LEU A 58 -3.20 -1.83 7.77
C LEU A 58 -4.17 -3.00 7.69
N GLU A 59 -3.66 -4.22 7.76
CA GLU A 59 -4.54 -5.37 7.77
C GLU A 59 -5.41 -5.38 9.02
N LYS A 60 -4.82 -5.07 10.16
CA LYS A 60 -5.59 -5.02 11.40
C LYS A 60 -6.65 -3.94 11.39
N LYS A 61 -6.41 -2.88 10.65
CA LYS A 61 -7.39 -1.81 10.50
C LYS A 61 -8.48 -2.14 9.48
N GLY A 62 -8.36 -3.25 8.78
CA GLY A 62 -9.32 -3.60 7.75
C GLY A 62 -9.10 -2.89 6.43
N LEU A 63 -7.94 -2.28 6.24
CA LEU A 63 -7.61 -1.58 5.00
C LEU A 63 -6.86 -2.46 4.00
N LEU A 64 -6.31 -3.56 4.49
CA LEU A 64 -5.75 -4.60 3.64
C LEU A 64 -6.36 -5.94 4.05
N SER A 65 -6.50 -6.82 3.10
CA SER A 65 -6.75 -8.23 3.39
C SER A 65 -5.56 -9.03 2.88
N SER A 66 -5.31 -10.18 3.45
CA SER A 66 -4.19 -10.98 3.03
C SER A 66 -4.63 -12.39 2.68
N TYR A 67 -3.82 -13.05 1.89
CA TYR A 67 -4.04 -14.44 1.50
C TYR A 67 -2.68 -15.07 1.26
N LEU A 68 -2.65 -16.39 1.33
CA LEU A 68 -1.42 -17.13 1.09
C LEU A 68 -1.47 -17.75 -0.31
N THR A 69 -0.39 -17.64 -1.04
CA THR A 69 -0.28 -18.33 -2.32
C THR A 69 0.06 -19.78 -2.06
N ASP A 70 -0.21 -20.63 -3.05
CA ASP A 70 0.18 -22.03 -2.95
C ASP A 70 1.71 -22.13 -2.97
N PRO A 71 2.29 -23.05 -2.19
CA PRO A 71 3.71 -23.30 -2.27
C PRO A 71 4.10 -23.81 -3.65
N THR A 72 5.27 -23.41 -4.12
CA THR A 72 5.79 -23.90 -5.38
C THR A 72 7.22 -24.35 -5.17
N PRO A 73 7.69 -25.27 -6.01
CA PRO A 73 9.10 -25.68 -5.90
C PRO A 73 10.08 -24.54 -6.09
N GLU A 74 9.73 -23.58 -6.94
CA GLU A 74 10.62 -22.44 -7.19
C GLU A 74 10.85 -21.60 -5.94
N ARG A 75 9.91 -21.65 -5.01
CA ARG A 75 10.03 -20.88 -3.77
C ARG A 75 10.39 -21.77 -2.59
N GLY A 76 10.98 -22.92 -2.86
CA GLY A 76 11.36 -23.82 -1.81
C GLY A 76 10.18 -24.39 -1.03
N GLY A 77 9.02 -24.46 -1.66
CA GLY A 77 7.83 -25.01 -1.03
C GLY A 77 7.14 -24.09 -0.06
N ARG A 78 7.48 -22.79 -0.04
CA ARG A 78 6.88 -21.85 0.89
C ARG A 78 5.77 -21.06 0.25
N ALA A 79 4.70 -20.84 1.01
CA ALA A 79 3.64 -19.94 0.60
C ALA A 79 4.07 -18.50 0.88
N LYS A 80 3.59 -17.59 0.04
CA LYS A 80 3.80 -16.16 0.25
C LYS A 80 2.53 -15.54 0.81
N ARG A 81 2.70 -14.61 1.73
CA ARG A 81 1.58 -13.81 2.19
C ARG A 81 1.44 -12.61 1.26
N CYS A 82 0.27 -12.51 0.64
CA CYS A 82 -0.01 -11.47 -0.33
C CYS A 82 -1.14 -10.60 0.17
N TYR A 83 -1.27 -9.40 -0.38
CA TYR A 83 -2.18 -8.39 0.14
C TYR A 83 -3.04 -7.80 -0.95
N ARG A 84 -4.24 -7.41 -0.57
CA ARG A 84 -5.17 -6.68 -1.43
C ARG A 84 -5.72 -5.49 -0.68
N VAL A 85 -5.87 -4.38 -1.41
CA VAL A 85 -6.47 -3.17 -0.84
C VAL A 85 -7.98 -3.36 -0.79
N THR A 86 -8.58 -3.08 0.36
CA THR A 86 -10.01 -3.27 0.57
C THR A 86 -10.79 -2.06 0.05
N LYS A 87 -12.11 -2.22 -0.05
CA LYS A 87 -12.96 -1.11 -0.47
C LYS A 87 -12.88 0.10 0.47
N PRO A 88 -12.92 -0.09 1.80
CA PRO A 88 -12.74 1.08 2.68
C PRO A 88 -11.41 1.78 2.45
N ALA A 89 -10.37 1.03 2.16
CA ALA A 89 -9.07 1.64 1.89
C ALA A 89 -9.11 2.45 0.60
N MET A 90 -9.76 1.93 -0.45
CA MET A 90 -9.89 2.68 -1.69
C MET A 90 -10.63 3.98 -1.48
N THR A 91 -11.71 3.94 -0.69
CA THR A 91 -12.45 5.15 -0.38
C THR A 91 -11.58 6.17 0.34
N ALA A 92 -10.83 5.71 1.35
CA ALA A 92 -9.97 6.62 2.11
C ALA A 92 -8.87 7.21 1.22
N LEU A 93 -8.30 6.40 0.34
CA LEU A 93 -7.27 6.89 -0.57
C LEU A 93 -7.82 7.95 -1.52
N ARG A 94 -9.00 7.72 -2.07
CA ARG A 94 -9.59 8.68 -2.99
C ARG A 94 -9.95 9.98 -2.29
N GLU A 95 -10.45 9.89 -1.07
CA GLU A 95 -10.77 11.10 -0.31
C GLU A 95 -9.53 11.89 0.01
N SER A 96 -8.46 11.20 0.40
CA SER A 96 -7.21 11.87 0.70
C SER A 96 -6.63 12.54 -0.54
N ARG A 97 -6.69 11.85 -1.67
CA ARG A 97 -6.23 12.41 -2.94
C ARG A 97 -7.01 13.68 -3.31
N ARG A 98 -8.32 13.62 -3.19
CA ARG A 98 -9.15 14.79 -3.52
C ARG A 98 -8.85 15.98 -2.61
N ALA A 99 -8.67 15.70 -1.33
CA ALA A 99 -8.36 16.78 -0.39
C ALA A 99 -7.03 17.44 -0.75
N LEU A 100 -6.02 16.63 -1.05
CA LEU A 100 -4.71 17.17 -1.41
C LEU A 100 -4.78 17.95 -2.71
N LEU A 101 -5.51 17.45 -3.70
CA LEU A 101 -5.64 18.16 -4.96
C LEU A 101 -6.33 19.50 -4.79
N ARG A 102 -7.34 19.56 -3.92
CA ARG A 102 -8.00 20.84 -3.65
C ARG A 102 -7.05 21.84 -3.01
N LEU A 103 -6.18 21.36 -2.14
CA LEU A 103 -5.19 22.24 -1.52
C LEU A 103 -4.14 22.72 -2.52
N TRP A 104 -3.82 21.90 -3.51
CA TRP A 104 -2.89 22.29 -4.56
C TRP A 104 -3.49 23.24 -5.57
N GLU A 105 -4.82 23.35 -5.59
CA GLU A 105 -5.52 24.13 -6.60
C GLU A 105 -5.02 25.57 -6.62
N GLY A 106 -4.67 26.06 -7.79
CA GLY A 106 -4.18 27.40 -7.93
C GLY A 106 -2.71 27.60 -7.63
N LEU A 107 -2.03 26.56 -7.16
CA LEU A 107 -0.60 26.63 -6.89
C LEU A 107 0.17 26.07 -8.08
N VAL A 108 1.35 26.65 -8.32
CA VAL A 108 2.21 26.13 -9.37
C VAL A 108 2.84 24.83 -8.87
N ALA A 109 2.60 23.77 -9.60
CA ALA A 109 3.09 22.47 -9.22
C ALA A 109 4.35 22.12 -10.00
N GLY A 110 5.21 21.34 -9.37
CA GLY A 110 6.32 20.74 -10.07
C GLY A 110 7.53 21.62 -10.29
N ASP A 111 7.61 22.71 -9.62
CA ASP A 111 8.78 23.60 -9.78
C ASP A 111 9.88 23.31 -8.78
#